data_5eecc123e2bbd6dcedfbb61387a22e4f
#
_entry.id   5eecc123e2bbd6dcedfbb61387a22e4f
#
_cell.length_a   1.000
_cell.length_b   1.000
_cell.length_c   1.000
_cell.angle_alpha   90.00
_cell.angle_beta   90.00
_cell.angle_gamma   90.00
#
_symmetry.space_group_name_H-M   'P 1'
#
loop_
_entity.id
_entity.type
_entity.pdbx_description
1 polymer ?
#
loop_
_entity_poly.entity_id
_entity_poly.type
_entity_poly.pdbx_seq_one_letter_code
_entity_poly.pdbx_strand_id
1 'polypeptide(L)'
;MSKLAISSMSLGRGWAGHSIEHRLDVAAKHGYRGIELWYEDLSDAAARHPGGASSPTALLAAAAYIRALCAARHLQVVCLQPFQHYEGLLDRTLHERRVNEMNLWMTLAAVLGTDLVHIASNVLPNAEVSTDLSLHADDLRRLADMGAARDPPIRLSYEALAWGTRVDTWEQSWDMVQRVDRANFGICLDTFNIAGRIYADPSTRSGRVMEDIDGDPVKRSMARLLTSVDVSKIFFVQVVDAERLRKPLVEGHEFYDPALPARMSWSRNCRLFYGEHSRGAYLPVRHIAATIFNGLGFEGWVSLELFNKRMGDRNHEVPEELARRGAMSWAKLVKDVELRVEDEF
;
A
#
# COMPACT_ATOMS: atom_id res chain seq x y z
N MET A 1 6.01 13.90 -13.90
CA MET A 1 7.08 12.86 -13.94
C MET A 1 6.93 11.95 -12.75
N SER A 2 7.29 10.68 -12.89
CA SER A 2 7.20 9.68 -11.82
C SER A 2 8.38 9.77 -10.86
N LYS A 3 8.12 9.55 -9.55
CA LYS A 3 9.09 9.63 -8.46
C LYS A 3 9.13 8.31 -7.71
N LEU A 4 10.36 7.81 -7.44
CA LEU A 4 10.55 6.55 -6.73
C LEU A 4 10.32 6.70 -5.22
N ALA A 5 9.46 5.86 -4.67
CA ALA A 5 9.26 5.68 -3.23
C ALA A 5 9.31 4.20 -2.83
N ILE A 6 9.36 3.94 -1.53
CA ILE A 6 9.28 2.60 -0.95
C ILE A 6 8.54 2.66 0.40
N SER A 7 7.79 1.63 0.74
CA SER A 7 7.26 1.50 2.09
C SER A 7 8.38 1.26 3.11
N SER A 8 8.36 1.98 4.22
CA SER A 8 9.42 1.92 5.23
C SER A 8 9.68 0.51 5.74
N MET A 9 8.63 -0.26 5.96
CA MET A 9 8.77 -1.65 6.41
C MET A 9 9.29 -2.61 5.33
N SER A 10 9.18 -2.25 4.04
CA SER A 10 9.69 -3.07 2.92
C SER A 10 11.21 -3.20 2.92
N LEU A 11 11.88 -2.38 3.72
CA LEU A 11 13.32 -2.40 3.94
C LEU A 11 13.75 -3.24 5.16
N GLY A 12 12.83 -3.99 5.74
CA GLY A 12 13.05 -4.81 6.94
C GLY A 12 12.17 -4.38 8.11
N ARG A 13 11.90 -5.32 9.01
CA ARG A 13 11.02 -5.10 10.16
C ARG A 13 11.79 -4.54 11.37
N GLY A 14 11.19 -3.57 12.08
CA GLY A 14 11.73 -3.02 13.32
C GLY A 14 11.96 -4.09 14.39
N TRP A 15 10.99 -4.99 14.58
CA TRP A 15 11.10 -6.11 15.51
C TRP A 15 12.19 -7.15 15.16
N ALA A 16 12.66 -7.19 13.89
CA ALA A 16 13.79 -8.02 13.47
C ALA A 16 15.15 -7.34 13.74
N GLY A 17 15.12 -6.12 14.27
CA GLY A 17 16.33 -5.35 14.61
C GLY A 17 16.78 -4.34 13.56
N HIS A 18 15.96 -4.10 12.52
CA HIS A 18 16.25 -3.11 11.49
C HIS A 18 15.72 -1.74 11.91
N SER A 19 16.61 -0.86 12.38
CA SER A 19 16.21 0.47 12.83
C SER A 19 15.69 1.33 11.68
N ILE A 20 14.78 2.26 11.99
CA ILE A 20 14.23 3.17 10.98
C ILE A 20 15.35 4.04 10.37
N GLU A 21 16.33 4.45 11.17
CA GLU A 21 17.48 5.24 10.74
C GLU A 21 18.25 4.53 9.63
N HIS A 22 18.62 3.25 9.86
CA HIS A 22 19.36 2.44 8.89
C HIS A 22 18.53 2.21 7.60
N ARG A 23 17.25 1.91 7.73
CA ARG A 23 16.35 1.73 6.56
C ARG A 23 16.25 3.00 5.72
N LEU A 24 16.19 4.18 6.34
CA LEU A 24 16.18 5.46 5.63
C LEU A 24 17.56 5.78 5.00
N ASP A 25 18.68 5.40 5.65
CA ASP A 25 20.02 5.54 5.08
C ASP A 25 20.17 4.77 3.77
N VAL A 26 19.76 3.49 3.77
CA VAL A 26 19.86 2.66 2.57
C VAL A 26 18.86 3.09 1.49
N ALA A 27 17.67 3.58 1.85
CA ALA A 27 16.73 4.14 0.89
C ALA A 27 17.37 5.34 0.16
N ALA A 28 17.91 6.31 0.88
CA ALA A 28 18.56 7.47 0.28
C ALA A 28 19.77 7.06 -0.57
N LYS A 29 20.61 6.14 -0.08
CA LYS A 29 21.78 5.60 -0.79
C LYS A 29 21.40 4.98 -2.15
N HIS A 30 20.24 4.34 -2.25
CA HIS A 30 19.77 3.68 -3.45
C HIS A 30 18.82 4.52 -4.32
N GLY A 31 18.80 5.86 -4.12
CA GLY A 31 18.10 6.79 -5.01
C GLY A 31 16.60 6.92 -4.77
N TYR A 32 16.06 6.38 -3.69
CA TYR A 32 14.68 6.66 -3.31
C TYR A 32 14.50 8.13 -2.95
N ARG A 33 13.35 8.69 -3.28
CA ARG A 33 12.96 10.08 -2.99
C ARG A 33 11.80 10.17 -2.01
N GLY A 34 11.03 9.08 -1.86
CA GLY A 34 9.85 9.04 -0.99
C GLY A 34 9.80 7.80 -0.11
N ILE A 35 9.14 7.96 1.02
CA ILE A 35 8.84 6.90 1.99
C ILE A 35 7.34 6.87 2.23
N GLU A 36 6.70 5.73 1.97
CA GLU A 36 5.41 5.44 2.59
C GLU A 36 5.68 5.01 4.03
N LEU A 37 5.27 5.81 4.99
CA LEU A 37 5.53 5.48 6.40
C LEU A 37 4.50 4.50 6.93
N TRP A 38 4.99 3.31 7.28
CA TRP A 38 4.17 2.30 7.94
C TRP A 38 3.95 2.65 9.41
N TYR A 39 2.69 2.59 9.88
CA TYR A 39 2.32 3.03 11.23
C TYR A 39 3.05 2.26 12.34
N GLU A 40 3.36 0.97 12.13
CA GLU A 40 4.16 0.18 13.08
C GLU A 40 5.54 0.84 13.32
N ASP A 41 6.18 1.35 12.29
CA ASP A 41 7.50 2.02 12.41
C ASP A 41 7.40 3.34 13.20
N LEU A 42 6.30 4.07 13.04
CA LEU A 42 6.00 5.25 13.85
C LEU A 42 5.75 4.86 15.31
N SER A 43 4.99 3.82 15.54
CA SER A 43 4.69 3.26 16.85
C SER A 43 5.94 2.76 17.56
N ASP A 44 6.82 2.05 16.86
CA ASP A 44 8.13 1.59 17.37
C ASP A 44 9.04 2.77 17.77
N ALA A 45 9.04 3.82 16.97
CA ALA A 45 9.76 5.04 17.32
C ALA A 45 9.15 5.73 18.55
N ALA A 46 7.82 5.80 18.64
CA ALA A 46 7.12 6.37 19.79
C ALA A 46 7.36 5.59 21.09
N ALA A 47 7.55 4.27 21.01
CA ALA A 47 7.88 3.43 22.18
C ALA A 47 9.17 3.87 22.89
N ARG A 48 10.06 4.61 22.23
CA ARG A 48 11.30 5.16 22.79
C ARG A 48 11.08 6.48 23.57
N HIS A 49 9.88 7.07 23.50
CA HIS A 49 9.53 8.31 24.17
C HIS A 49 8.72 8.06 25.45
N PRO A 50 8.72 9.00 26.42
CA PRO A 50 7.88 8.90 27.61
C PRO A 50 6.40 8.74 27.24
N GLY A 51 5.73 7.76 27.87
CA GLY A 51 4.34 7.40 27.58
C GLY A 51 4.16 6.32 26.53
N GLY A 52 5.20 5.98 25.75
CA GLY A 52 5.21 4.87 24.79
C GLY A 52 4.25 5.04 23.60
N ALA A 53 4.09 3.98 22.83
CA ALA A 53 3.32 3.96 21.60
C ALA A 53 1.81 4.29 21.74
N SER A 54 1.25 4.21 22.95
CA SER A 54 -0.15 4.58 23.21
C SER A 54 -0.36 6.07 23.55
N SER A 55 0.74 6.83 23.74
CA SER A 55 0.69 8.25 24.04
C SER A 55 0.63 9.12 22.79
N PRO A 56 -0.42 9.93 22.57
CA PRO A 56 -0.45 10.89 21.47
C PRO A 56 0.78 11.81 21.44
N THR A 57 1.27 12.26 22.59
CA THR A 57 2.47 13.09 22.69
C THR A 57 3.71 12.37 22.22
N ALA A 58 3.88 11.08 22.58
CA ALA A 58 5.00 10.27 22.12
C ALA A 58 4.93 10.01 20.61
N LEU A 59 3.73 9.75 20.07
CA LEU A 59 3.51 9.58 18.62
C LEU A 59 3.85 10.87 17.86
N LEU A 60 3.46 12.05 18.38
CA LEU A 60 3.80 13.33 17.75
C LEU A 60 5.32 13.60 17.78
N ALA A 61 5.99 13.30 18.90
CA ALA A 61 7.44 13.41 19.00
C ALA A 61 8.15 12.46 18.01
N ALA A 62 7.68 11.22 17.89
CA ALA A 62 8.20 10.25 16.92
C ALA A 62 7.96 10.70 15.48
N ALA A 63 6.80 11.27 15.15
CA ALA A 63 6.51 11.83 13.84
C ALA A 63 7.46 12.97 13.48
N ALA A 64 7.70 13.90 14.40
CA ALA A 64 8.68 14.99 14.21
C ALA A 64 10.10 14.45 14.02
N TYR A 65 10.49 13.43 14.78
CA TYR A 65 11.79 12.77 14.67
C TYR A 65 11.96 12.11 13.29
N ILE A 66 10.98 11.30 12.84
CA ILE A 66 11.02 10.63 11.53
C ILE A 66 11.04 11.66 10.39
N ARG A 67 10.27 12.75 10.49
CA ARG A 67 10.35 13.85 9.53
C ARG A 67 11.75 14.43 9.42
N ALA A 68 12.41 14.68 10.57
CA ALA A 68 13.78 15.21 10.59
C ALA A 68 14.77 14.22 9.97
N LEU A 69 14.63 12.91 10.25
CA LEU A 69 15.44 11.86 9.62
C LEU A 69 15.28 11.82 8.09
N CYS A 70 14.04 11.91 7.60
CA CYS A 70 13.75 11.94 6.17
C CYS A 70 14.35 13.21 5.53
N ALA A 71 14.14 14.37 6.12
CA ALA A 71 14.64 15.65 5.60
C ALA A 71 16.16 15.66 5.48
N ALA A 72 16.88 15.14 6.49
CA ALA A 72 18.35 15.04 6.48
C ALA A 72 18.87 14.12 5.36
N ARG A 73 18.02 13.31 4.75
CA ARG A 73 18.33 12.35 3.67
C ARG A 73 17.68 12.72 2.34
N HIS A 74 17.10 13.91 2.24
CA HIS A 74 16.34 14.37 1.07
C HIS A 74 15.19 13.43 0.68
N LEU A 75 14.62 12.71 1.66
CA LEU A 75 13.44 11.87 1.50
C LEU A 75 12.17 12.65 1.88
N GLN A 76 11.07 12.42 1.15
CA GLN A 76 9.76 12.95 1.49
C GLN A 76 8.89 11.83 2.07
N VAL A 77 8.10 12.12 3.09
CA VAL A 77 7.05 11.19 3.52
C VAL A 77 5.88 11.31 2.55
N VAL A 78 5.61 10.25 1.79
CA VAL A 78 4.54 10.20 0.78
C VAL A 78 3.18 10.14 1.45
N CYS A 79 3.01 9.23 2.40
CA CYS A 79 1.79 9.06 3.17
C CYS A 79 2.06 8.39 4.52
N LEU A 80 1.10 8.50 5.43
CA LEU A 80 1.01 7.65 6.63
C LEU A 80 0.05 6.50 6.33
N GLN A 81 0.46 5.23 6.56
CA GLN A 81 -0.30 4.02 6.21
C GLN A 81 -0.08 2.86 7.17
N PRO A 82 -0.94 1.81 7.09
CA PRO A 82 -2.30 1.82 6.58
C PRO A 82 -3.31 2.14 7.69
N PHE A 83 -4.28 3.01 7.42
CA PHE A 83 -5.45 3.10 8.27
C PHE A 83 -6.42 1.98 7.86
N GLN A 84 -6.81 1.12 8.80
CA GLN A 84 -7.55 -0.12 8.51
C GLN A 84 -8.83 -0.23 9.34
N HIS A 85 -9.73 -1.14 8.97
CA HIS A 85 -10.92 -1.52 9.74
C HIS A 85 -11.81 -0.32 10.10
N TYR A 86 -12.20 0.47 9.10
CA TYR A 86 -12.95 1.67 9.34
C TYR A 86 -14.36 1.65 8.72
N GLU A 87 -14.42 1.54 7.40
CA GLU A 87 -15.67 1.68 6.66
C GLU A 87 -16.61 0.47 6.87
N GLY A 88 -17.90 0.75 6.94
CA GLY A 88 -18.96 -0.24 7.00
C GLY A 88 -19.05 -1.03 8.30
N LEU A 89 -18.37 -0.60 9.38
CA LEU A 89 -18.45 -1.27 10.68
C LEU A 89 -19.89 -1.30 11.21
N LEU A 90 -20.40 -2.50 11.56
CA LEU A 90 -21.71 -2.66 12.20
C LEU A 90 -21.72 -2.15 13.65
N ASP A 91 -20.61 -2.31 14.37
CA ASP A 91 -20.42 -1.69 15.69
C ASP A 91 -20.11 -0.19 15.52
N ARG A 92 -21.16 0.64 15.65
CA ARG A 92 -21.03 2.11 15.51
C ARG A 92 -20.26 2.74 16.66
N THR A 93 -20.14 2.09 17.81
CA THR A 93 -19.29 2.55 18.92
C THR A 93 -17.81 2.37 18.57
N LEU A 94 -17.45 1.23 17.99
CA LEU A 94 -16.11 1.01 17.46
C LEU A 94 -15.81 2.00 16.32
N HIS A 95 -16.76 2.24 15.42
CA HIS A 95 -16.62 3.21 14.35
C HIS A 95 -16.28 4.61 14.88
N GLU A 96 -16.97 5.10 15.91
CA GLU A 96 -16.67 6.42 16.51
C GLU A 96 -15.25 6.45 17.12
N ARG A 97 -14.76 5.36 17.71
CA ARG A 97 -13.38 5.28 18.18
C ARG A 97 -12.39 5.41 17.02
N ARG A 98 -12.69 4.78 15.87
CA ARG A 98 -11.85 4.88 14.66
C ARG A 98 -11.87 6.30 14.07
N VAL A 99 -13.01 7.00 14.13
CA VAL A 99 -13.08 8.42 13.75
C VAL A 99 -12.16 9.28 14.63
N ASN A 100 -12.18 9.06 15.95
CA ASN A 100 -11.30 9.78 16.88
C ASN A 100 -9.81 9.44 16.62
N GLU A 101 -9.51 8.19 16.28
CA GLU A 101 -8.16 7.78 15.90
C GLU A 101 -7.69 8.46 14.60
N MET A 102 -8.56 8.57 13.58
CA MET A 102 -8.25 9.28 12.34
C MET A 102 -7.91 10.76 12.61
N ASN A 103 -8.56 11.38 13.58
CA ASN A 103 -8.21 12.74 14.01
C ASN A 103 -6.73 12.87 14.41
N LEU A 104 -6.23 11.90 15.19
CA LEU A 104 -4.81 11.83 15.55
C LEU A 104 -3.94 11.54 14.31
N TRP A 105 -4.34 10.62 13.44
CA TRP A 105 -3.61 10.29 12.22
C TRP A 105 -3.44 11.50 11.30
N MET A 106 -4.46 12.31 11.11
CA MET A 106 -4.37 13.55 10.33
C MET A 106 -3.37 14.54 10.95
N THR A 107 -3.34 14.63 12.28
CA THR A 107 -2.35 15.45 12.98
C THR A 107 -0.94 14.91 12.83
N LEU A 108 -0.77 13.58 12.90
CA LEU A 108 0.52 12.91 12.67
C LEU A 108 1.01 13.12 11.23
N ALA A 109 0.12 13.02 10.23
CA ALA A 109 0.45 13.28 8.84
C ALA A 109 0.97 14.71 8.63
N ALA A 110 0.30 15.71 9.21
CA ALA A 110 0.76 17.10 9.16
C ALA A 110 2.14 17.29 9.82
N VAL A 111 2.40 16.66 10.97
CA VAL A 111 3.71 16.70 11.64
C VAL A 111 4.77 15.99 10.80
N LEU A 112 4.46 14.87 10.16
CA LEU A 112 5.34 14.15 9.22
C LEU A 112 5.65 14.96 7.95
N GLY A 113 4.86 16.00 7.67
CA GLY A 113 5.02 16.83 6.48
C GLY A 113 4.42 16.21 5.22
N THR A 114 3.44 15.31 5.36
CA THR A 114 2.62 14.78 4.28
C THR A 114 1.17 15.26 4.42
N ASP A 115 0.50 15.41 3.29
CA ASP A 115 -0.93 15.70 3.23
C ASP A 115 -1.78 14.45 2.97
N LEU A 116 -1.18 13.24 3.01
CA LEU A 116 -1.83 12.01 2.59
C LEU A 116 -1.87 10.96 3.69
N VAL A 117 -3.08 10.47 4.00
CA VAL A 117 -3.31 9.24 4.78
C VAL A 117 -3.86 8.17 3.84
N HIS A 118 -3.28 6.98 3.90
CA HIS A 118 -3.72 5.85 3.10
C HIS A 118 -4.60 4.89 3.89
N ILE A 119 -5.77 4.55 3.31
CA ILE A 119 -6.80 3.70 3.89
C ILE A 119 -6.88 2.42 3.06
N ALA A 120 -6.68 1.28 3.70
CA ALA A 120 -6.89 -0.03 3.11
C ALA A 120 -8.35 -0.50 3.34
N SER A 121 -8.95 -1.16 2.34
CA SER A 121 -10.30 -1.69 2.45
C SER A 121 -10.44 -2.66 3.62
N ASN A 122 -11.64 -2.69 4.22
CA ASN A 122 -11.92 -3.48 5.42
C ASN A 122 -11.77 -4.98 5.15
N VAL A 123 -11.09 -5.68 6.05
CA VAL A 123 -10.81 -7.13 5.98
C VAL A 123 -11.39 -7.89 7.18
N LEU A 124 -12.20 -7.24 8.01
CA LEU A 124 -12.87 -7.90 9.13
C LEU A 124 -13.88 -8.94 8.64
N PRO A 125 -14.25 -9.91 9.46
CA PRO A 125 -15.24 -10.93 9.12
C PRO A 125 -16.55 -10.35 8.59
N ASN A 126 -17.20 -11.09 7.69
CA ASN A 126 -18.49 -10.68 7.08
C ASN A 126 -19.56 -10.28 8.09
N ALA A 127 -19.54 -10.87 9.29
CA ALA A 127 -20.49 -10.57 10.35
C ALA A 127 -20.26 -9.22 11.04
N GLU A 128 -19.11 -8.59 10.84
CA GLU A 128 -18.73 -7.31 11.46
C GLU A 128 -18.85 -6.13 10.48
N VAL A 129 -18.99 -6.42 9.17
CA VAL A 129 -18.96 -5.41 8.09
C VAL A 129 -20.26 -5.42 7.31
N SER A 130 -20.91 -4.27 7.22
CA SER A 130 -22.16 -4.08 6.50
C SER A 130 -22.08 -4.53 5.04
N THR A 131 -23.20 -5.01 4.50
CA THR A 131 -23.38 -5.23 3.05
C THR A 131 -23.87 -3.98 2.32
N ASP A 132 -24.28 -2.94 3.05
CA ASP A 132 -24.73 -1.67 2.48
C ASP A 132 -23.54 -0.79 2.11
N LEU A 133 -23.23 -0.74 0.83
CA LEU A 133 -22.13 0.09 0.30
C LEU A 133 -22.38 1.60 0.46
N SER A 134 -23.63 2.03 0.68
CA SER A 134 -23.92 3.43 0.97
C SER A 134 -23.39 3.82 2.35
N LEU A 135 -23.52 2.92 3.34
CA LEU A 135 -22.92 3.14 4.66
C LEU A 135 -21.38 3.24 4.57
N HIS A 136 -20.74 2.42 3.75
CA HIS A 136 -19.28 2.51 3.53
C HIS A 136 -18.89 3.86 2.94
N ALA A 137 -19.61 4.31 1.92
CA ALA A 137 -19.35 5.60 1.29
C ALA A 137 -19.59 6.78 2.26
N ASP A 138 -20.62 6.72 3.09
CA ASP A 138 -20.91 7.76 4.10
C ASP A 138 -19.83 7.82 5.19
N ASP A 139 -19.36 6.66 5.65
CA ASP A 139 -18.25 6.56 6.58
C ASP A 139 -16.98 7.19 5.99
N LEU A 140 -16.61 6.82 4.77
CA LEU A 140 -15.43 7.36 4.08
C LEU A 140 -15.58 8.86 3.77
N ARG A 141 -16.78 9.32 3.39
CA ARG A 141 -17.09 10.74 3.17
C ARG A 141 -16.87 11.55 4.43
N ARG A 142 -17.28 11.02 5.58
CA ARG A 142 -17.03 11.66 6.88
C ARG A 142 -15.54 11.94 7.11
N LEU A 143 -14.66 10.96 6.82
CA LEU A 143 -13.22 11.17 6.94
C LEU A 143 -12.70 12.19 5.92
N ALA A 144 -13.20 12.14 4.69
CA ALA A 144 -12.83 13.11 3.66
C ALA A 144 -13.21 14.55 4.07
N ASP A 145 -14.41 14.75 4.62
CA ASP A 145 -14.86 16.05 5.14
C ASP A 145 -13.98 16.52 6.31
N MET A 146 -13.60 15.60 7.22
CA MET A 146 -12.66 15.91 8.32
C MET A 146 -11.28 16.31 7.78
N GLY A 147 -10.78 15.64 6.75
CA GLY A 147 -9.50 15.97 6.12
C GLY A 147 -9.55 17.31 5.38
N ALA A 148 -10.64 17.61 4.67
CA ALA A 148 -10.83 18.88 3.98
C ALA A 148 -10.89 20.08 4.93
N ALA A 149 -11.37 19.87 6.17
CA ALA A 149 -11.44 20.89 7.20
C ALA A 149 -10.09 21.19 7.91
N ARG A 150 -9.01 20.47 7.56
CA ARG A 150 -7.66 20.73 8.10
C ARG A 150 -6.98 21.87 7.36
N ASP A 151 -6.00 22.46 8.02
CA ASP A 151 -5.11 23.47 7.44
C ASP A 151 -3.64 23.08 7.70
N PRO A 152 -2.88 22.65 6.67
CA PRO A 152 -3.34 22.39 5.30
C PRO A 152 -4.29 21.18 5.21
N PRO A 153 -5.14 21.11 4.16
CA PRO A 153 -6.07 19.99 3.96
C PRO A 153 -5.35 18.66 3.84
N ILE A 154 -5.94 17.60 4.39
CA ILE A 154 -5.45 16.22 4.29
C ILE A 154 -6.25 15.46 3.22
N ARG A 155 -5.52 14.81 2.31
CA ARG A 155 -6.07 13.88 1.33
C ARG A 155 -6.11 12.47 1.89
N LEU A 156 -7.06 11.68 1.38
CA LEU A 156 -7.23 10.29 1.74
C LEU A 156 -7.20 9.43 0.47
N SER A 157 -6.29 8.46 0.39
CA SER A 157 -6.31 7.45 -0.68
C SER A 157 -6.96 6.17 -0.17
N TYR A 158 -7.76 5.54 -1.02
CA TYR A 158 -8.45 4.30 -0.69
C TYR A 158 -7.99 3.17 -1.61
N GLU A 159 -7.63 2.03 -1.04
CA GLU A 159 -7.10 0.88 -1.74
C GLU A 159 -7.97 -0.36 -1.53
N ALA A 160 -8.31 -1.05 -2.60
CA ALA A 160 -8.91 -2.38 -2.54
C ALA A 160 -7.83 -3.44 -2.30
N LEU A 161 -7.85 -4.09 -1.14
CA LEU A 161 -7.03 -5.27 -0.89
C LEU A 161 -7.62 -6.49 -1.61
N ALA A 162 -6.81 -7.33 -2.24
CA ALA A 162 -7.25 -8.52 -2.99
C ALA A 162 -8.03 -9.55 -2.14
N TRP A 163 -8.15 -9.32 -0.85
CA TRP A 163 -8.89 -10.11 0.16
C TRP A 163 -9.85 -9.25 0.99
N GLY A 164 -10.18 -8.05 0.51
CA GLY A 164 -11.14 -7.16 1.16
C GLY A 164 -12.50 -7.82 1.33
N THR A 165 -13.18 -7.53 2.43
CA THR A 165 -14.45 -8.18 2.77
C THR A 165 -15.60 -7.74 1.86
N ARG A 166 -15.63 -6.47 1.45
CA ARG A 166 -16.66 -5.90 0.57
C ARG A 166 -16.07 -5.23 -0.66
N VAL A 167 -14.85 -4.70 -0.55
CA VAL A 167 -14.14 -4.01 -1.61
C VAL A 167 -12.82 -4.73 -1.82
N ASP A 168 -12.72 -5.55 -2.87
CA ASP A 168 -11.56 -6.39 -3.16
C ASP A 168 -11.06 -6.28 -4.62
N THR A 169 -11.65 -5.34 -5.41
CA THR A 169 -11.20 -4.99 -6.74
C THR A 169 -11.02 -3.47 -6.89
N TRP A 170 -10.17 -3.05 -7.82
CA TRP A 170 -9.99 -1.62 -8.11
C TRP A 170 -11.29 -0.96 -8.59
N GLU A 171 -12.15 -1.71 -9.32
CA GLU A 171 -13.45 -1.22 -9.77
C GLU A 171 -14.35 -0.82 -8.58
N GLN A 172 -14.34 -1.63 -7.54
CA GLN A 172 -15.13 -1.36 -6.32
C GLN A 172 -14.54 -0.20 -5.53
N SER A 173 -13.19 -0.08 -5.40
CA SER A 173 -12.60 1.08 -4.74
C SER A 173 -12.82 2.36 -5.54
N TRP A 174 -12.86 2.28 -6.87
CA TRP A 174 -13.25 3.41 -7.72
C TRP A 174 -14.72 3.81 -7.53
N ASP A 175 -15.64 2.85 -7.47
CA ASP A 175 -17.05 3.11 -7.12
C ASP A 175 -17.18 3.82 -5.77
N MET A 176 -16.36 3.43 -4.77
CA MET A 176 -16.33 4.14 -3.49
C MET A 176 -15.83 5.58 -3.65
N VAL A 177 -14.78 5.82 -4.43
CA VAL A 177 -14.28 7.18 -4.70
C VAL A 177 -15.37 8.05 -5.33
N GLN A 178 -16.10 7.51 -6.30
CA GLN A 178 -17.21 8.20 -6.96
C GLN A 178 -18.38 8.48 -5.99
N ARG A 179 -18.75 7.52 -5.12
CA ARG A 179 -19.80 7.69 -4.11
C ARG A 179 -19.43 8.68 -3.02
N VAL A 180 -18.16 8.69 -2.59
CA VAL A 180 -17.66 9.66 -1.59
C VAL A 180 -17.73 11.08 -2.14
N ASP A 181 -17.39 11.28 -3.42
CA ASP A 181 -17.50 12.54 -4.15
C ASP A 181 -16.89 13.72 -3.39
N ARG A 182 -15.60 13.61 -3.05
CA ARG A 182 -14.80 14.68 -2.42
C ARG A 182 -13.49 14.87 -3.16
N ALA A 183 -13.07 16.13 -3.32
CA ALA A 183 -11.84 16.49 -4.04
C ALA A 183 -10.59 15.85 -3.40
N ASN A 184 -10.56 15.77 -2.07
CA ASN A 184 -9.46 15.21 -1.29
C ASN A 184 -9.57 13.71 -1.02
N PHE A 185 -10.48 12.99 -1.70
CA PHE A 185 -10.61 11.54 -1.64
C PHE A 185 -10.31 10.94 -3.02
N GLY A 186 -9.40 9.97 -3.05
CA GLY A 186 -8.94 9.35 -4.29
C GLY A 186 -8.53 7.88 -4.09
N ILE A 187 -7.93 7.29 -5.11
CA ILE A 187 -7.56 5.88 -5.13
C ILE A 187 -6.04 5.71 -5.06
N CYS A 188 -5.60 4.63 -4.42
CA CYS A 188 -4.30 4.00 -4.65
C CYS A 188 -4.50 2.78 -5.55
N LEU A 189 -3.64 2.62 -6.56
CA LEU A 189 -3.61 1.43 -7.43
C LEU A 189 -2.36 0.61 -7.12
N ASP A 190 -2.54 -0.57 -6.53
CA ASP A 190 -1.46 -1.52 -6.27
C ASP A 190 -1.51 -2.67 -7.29
N THR A 191 -0.42 -2.84 -8.04
CA THR A 191 -0.31 -3.90 -9.06
C THR A 191 -0.48 -5.29 -8.48
N PHE A 192 -0.03 -5.52 -7.23
CA PHE A 192 -0.24 -6.80 -6.55
C PHE A 192 -1.71 -7.03 -6.24
N ASN A 193 -2.42 -6.06 -5.65
CA ASN A 193 -3.83 -6.23 -5.29
C ASN A 193 -4.70 -6.38 -6.55
N ILE A 194 -4.43 -5.63 -7.61
CA ILE A 194 -5.10 -5.79 -8.90
C ILE A 194 -4.88 -7.20 -9.44
N ALA A 195 -3.63 -7.61 -9.66
CA ALA A 195 -3.31 -8.92 -10.22
C ALA A 195 -3.68 -10.07 -9.29
N GLY A 196 -3.48 -9.89 -7.98
CA GLY A 196 -3.79 -10.88 -6.95
C GLY A 196 -5.28 -11.23 -6.87
N ARG A 197 -6.16 -10.34 -7.36
CA ARG A 197 -7.60 -10.59 -7.39
C ARG A 197 -8.08 -11.15 -8.71
N ILE A 198 -7.64 -10.58 -9.85
CA ILE A 198 -8.19 -10.90 -11.16
C ILE A 198 -7.39 -11.95 -11.94
N TYR A 199 -6.13 -12.20 -11.56
CA TYR A 199 -5.22 -13.11 -12.29
C TYR A 199 -4.71 -14.26 -11.43
N ALA A 200 -4.34 -13.98 -10.16
CA ALA A 200 -3.67 -14.95 -9.31
C ALA A 200 -4.59 -15.59 -8.27
N ASP A 201 -4.36 -16.87 -8.02
CA ASP A 201 -4.93 -17.59 -6.90
C ASP A 201 -3.87 -18.52 -6.28
N PRO A 202 -3.28 -18.15 -5.12
CA PRO A 202 -2.22 -18.93 -4.50
C PRO A 202 -2.70 -20.28 -3.95
N SER A 203 -4.02 -20.50 -3.82
CA SER A 203 -4.59 -21.77 -3.35
C SER A 203 -4.70 -22.84 -4.45
N THR A 204 -4.49 -22.46 -5.72
CA THR A 204 -4.55 -23.38 -6.86
C THR A 204 -3.17 -23.88 -7.26
N ARG A 205 -3.13 -25.05 -7.92
CA ARG A 205 -1.88 -25.62 -8.43
C ARG A 205 -1.25 -24.79 -9.56
N SER A 206 -2.07 -24.12 -10.36
CA SER A 206 -1.61 -23.23 -11.43
C SER A 206 -1.07 -21.89 -10.90
N GLY A 207 -1.45 -21.50 -9.67
CA GLY A 207 -1.24 -20.18 -9.12
C GLY A 207 -2.13 -19.10 -9.76
N ARG A 208 -3.13 -19.52 -10.56
CA ARG A 208 -4.01 -18.62 -11.32
C ARG A 208 -5.47 -18.86 -10.99
N VAL A 209 -6.28 -17.82 -11.12
CA VAL A 209 -7.75 -17.96 -11.22
C VAL A 209 -8.03 -18.84 -12.43
N MET A 210 -9.09 -19.63 -12.39
CA MET A 210 -9.50 -20.43 -13.55
C MET A 210 -9.67 -19.49 -14.75
N GLU A 211 -9.15 -19.91 -15.92
CA GLU A 211 -9.31 -19.15 -17.15
C GLU A 211 -10.82 -19.01 -17.46
N ASP A 212 -11.21 -17.77 -17.65
CA ASP A 212 -12.57 -17.45 -18.05
C ASP A 212 -12.74 -17.81 -19.54
N ILE A 213 -13.87 -18.41 -19.90
CA ILE A 213 -14.20 -18.79 -21.28
C ILE A 213 -14.18 -17.57 -22.21
N ASP A 214 -14.36 -16.36 -21.66
CA ASP A 214 -14.45 -15.10 -22.39
C ASP A 214 -13.09 -14.39 -22.64
N GLY A 215 -11.94 -15.03 -22.38
CA GLY A 215 -10.61 -14.50 -22.69
C GLY A 215 -9.85 -13.91 -21.49
N ASP A 216 -8.85 -13.06 -21.76
CA ASP A 216 -7.90 -12.55 -20.78
C ASP A 216 -8.56 -11.56 -19.78
N PRO A 217 -8.73 -11.94 -18.50
CA PRO A 217 -9.39 -11.09 -17.50
C PRO A 217 -8.59 -9.81 -17.20
N VAL A 218 -7.26 -9.86 -17.29
CA VAL A 218 -6.41 -8.67 -17.07
C VAL A 218 -6.62 -7.66 -18.16
N LYS A 219 -6.63 -8.11 -19.42
CA LYS A 219 -6.86 -7.22 -20.58
C LYS A 219 -8.22 -6.53 -20.49
N ARG A 220 -9.27 -7.26 -20.11
CA ARG A 220 -10.62 -6.68 -19.94
C ARG A 220 -10.66 -5.67 -18.79
N SER A 221 -10.05 -6.00 -17.65
CA SER A 221 -9.99 -5.12 -16.48
C SER A 221 -9.23 -3.83 -16.80
N MET A 222 -8.08 -3.94 -17.46
CA MET A 222 -7.27 -2.78 -17.85
C MET A 222 -7.98 -1.91 -18.90
N ALA A 223 -8.75 -2.50 -19.82
CA ALA A 223 -9.56 -1.72 -20.75
C ALA A 223 -10.64 -0.90 -20.02
N ARG A 224 -11.28 -1.46 -18.97
CA ARG A 224 -12.22 -0.70 -18.12
C ARG A 224 -11.52 0.40 -17.34
N LEU A 225 -10.32 0.12 -16.80
CA LEU A 225 -9.54 1.11 -16.04
C LEU A 225 -9.29 2.38 -16.88
N LEU A 226 -8.88 2.20 -18.14
CA LEU A 226 -8.63 3.30 -19.08
C LEU A 226 -9.85 4.19 -19.37
N THR A 227 -11.04 3.63 -19.29
CA THR A 227 -12.28 4.35 -19.65
C THR A 227 -13.05 4.87 -18.43
N SER A 228 -12.70 4.42 -17.22
CA SER A 228 -13.49 4.72 -16.02
C SER A 228 -12.79 5.63 -15.03
N VAL A 229 -11.45 5.51 -14.89
CA VAL A 229 -10.74 6.19 -13.82
C VAL A 229 -10.26 7.57 -14.26
N ASP A 230 -10.61 8.58 -13.47
CA ASP A 230 -10.03 9.91 -13.58
C ASP A 230 -8.62 9.90 -12.97
N VAL A 231 -7.61 10.13 -13.79
CA VAL A 231 -6.20 10.11 -13.37
C VAL A 231 -5.90 11.10 -12.24
N SER A 232 -6.63 12.22 -12.16
CA SER A 232 -6.46 13.22 -11.08
C SER A 232 -6.85 12.69 -9.70
N LYS A 233 -7.59 11.60 -9.66
CA LYS A 233 -8.01 10.89 -8.44
C LYS A 233 -7.07 9.75 -8.05
N ILE A 234 -6.04 9.46 -8.82
CA ILE A 234 -4.98 8.52 -8.42
C ILE A 234 -3.95 9.32 -7.64
N PHE A 235 -3.84 9.07 -6.34
CA PHE A 235 -2.96 9.86 -5.48
C PHE A 235 -1.53 9.31 -5.41
N PHE A 236 -1.37 8.01 -5.56
CA PHE A 236 -0.10 7.33 -5.78
C PHE A 236 -0.33 5.91 -6.30
N VAL A 237 0.72 5.26 -6.76
CA VAL A 237 0.68 3.90 -7.31
C VAL A 237 1.69 3.03 -6.59
N GLN A 238 1.31 1.79 -6.28
CA GLN A 238 2.23 0.79 -5.75
C GLN A 238 2.55 -0.24 -6.84
N VAL A 239 3.84 -0.55 -6.99
CA VAL A 239 4.31 -1.51 -8.02
C VAL A 239 5.16 -2.60 -7.38
N VAL A 240 4.60 -3.77 -7.30
CA VAL A 240 5.26 -5.01 -6.88
C VAL A 240 4.67 -6.21 -7.62
N ASP A 241 5.43 -7.29 -7.65
CA ASP A 241 5.09 -8.61 -8.19
C ASP A 241 4.89 -9.61 -7.03
N ALA A 242 4.74 -10.88 -7.33
CA ALA A 242 4.72 -11.92 -6.31
C ALA A 242 5.24 -13.25 -6.85
N GLU A 243 5.72 -14.08 -5.94
CA GLU A 243 6.19 -15.43 -6.23
C GLU A 243 5.03 -16.35 -6.59
N ARG A 244 5.18 -17.07 -7.72
CA ARG A 244 4.36 -18.23 -8.02
C ARG A 244 4.79 -19.37 -7.11
N LEU A 245 3.92 -19.75 -6.18
CA LEU A 245 4.21 -20.82 -5.25
C LEU A 245 4.35 -22.18 -5.97
N ARG A 246 5.30 -22.97 -5.53
CA ARG A 246 5.51 -24.34 -6.08
C ARG A 246 4.42 -25.32 -5.65
N LYS A 247 3.79 -25.05 -4.49
CA LYS A 247 2.68 -25.81 -3.94
C LYS A 247 1.53 -24.85 -3.63
N PRO A 248 0.26 -25.29 -3.78
CA PRO A 248 -0.88 -24.48 -3.37
C PRO A 248 -0.80 -24.06 -1.91
N LEU A 249 -1.22 -22.83 -1.62
CA LEU A 249 -1.29 -22.30 -0.27
C LEU A 249 -2.60 -22.77 0.39
N VAL A 250 -2.58 -24.00 0.83
CA VAL A 250 -3.65 -24.70 1.54
C VAL A 250 -3.04 -25.38 2.78
N GLU A 251 -3.84 -26.10 3.57
CA GLU A 251 -3.36 -26.84 4.74
C GLU A 251 -2.11 -27.65 4.42
N GLY A 252 -1.09 -27.52 5.29
CA GLY A 252 0.24 -28.11 5.11
C GLY A 252 1.27 -27.26 4.36
N HIS A 253 0.89 -26.09 3.85
CA HIS A 253 1.84 -25.11 3.32
C HIS A 253 2.45 -24.25 4.43
N GLU A 254 3.75 -23.88 4.33
CA GLU A 254 4.48 -23.12 5.36
C GLU A 254 3.82 -21.77 5.73
N PHE A 255 3.08 -21.16 4.80
CA PHE A 255 2.37 -19.89 5.01
C PHE A 255 0.87 -20.05 5.24
N TYR A 256 0.37 -21.28 5.36
CA TYR A 256 -1.04 -21.49 5.61
C TYR A 256 -1.42 -21.08 7.05
N ASP A 257 -2.43 -20.24 7.14
CA ASP A 257 -3.07 -19.86 8.39
C ASP A 257 -4.58 -19.99 8.20
N PRO A 258 -5.26 -20.88 8.95
CA PRO A 258 -6.71 -21.07 8.80
C PRO A 258 -7.53 -19.83 9.20
N ALA A 259 -6.94 -18.87 9.93
CA ALA A 259 -7.59 -17.63 10.30
C ALA A 259 -7.49 -16.54 9.20
N LEU A 260 -6.69 -16.77 8.16
CA LEU A 260 -6.42 -15.76 7.13
C LEU A 260 -6.81 -16.24 5.73
N PRO A 261 -7.35 -15.38 4.88
CA PRO A 261 -7.49 -15.68 3.46
C PRO A 261 -6.13 -16.02 2.83
N ALA A 262 -6.08 -17.03 1.95
CA ALA A 262 -4.84 -17.47 1.30
C ALA A 262 -4.11 -16.31 0.60
N ARG A 263 -4.84 -15.39 -0.06
CA ARG A 263 -4.26 -14.19 -0.69
C ARG A 263 -3.59 -13.26 0.31
N MET A 264 -4.13 -13.13 1.53
CA MET A 264 -3.52 -12.31 2.57
C MET A 264 -2.21 -12.91 3.07
N SER A 265 -2.18 -14.22 3.34
CA SER A 265 -0.97 -14.93 3.74
C SER A 265 0.10 -14.88 2.64
N TRP A 266 -0.30 -15.06 1.38
CA TRP A 266 0.59 -14.94 0.23
C TRP A 266 1.16 -13.52 0.10
N SER A 267 0.31 -12.48 0.19
CA SER A 267 0.74 -11.09 0.19
C SER A 267 1.82 -10.82 1.25
N ARG A 268 1.58 -11.26 2.48
CA ARG A 268 2.47 -10.98 3.61
C ARG A 268 3.85 -11.63 3.54
N ASN A 269 4.00 -12.69 2.71
CA ASN A 269 5.21 -13.51 2.69
C ASN A 269 5.91 -13.57 1.33
N CYS A 270 5.20 -13.34 0.23
CA CYS A 270 5.64 -13.75 -1.09
C CYS A 270 5.64 -12.62 -2.14
N ARG A 271 5.39 -11.36 -1.78
CA ARG A 271 5.59 -10.26 -2.72
C ARG A 271 7.05 -10.20 -3.16
N LEU A 272 7.28 -9.84 -4.41
CA LEU A 272 8.59 -9.67 -5.04
C LEU A 272 8.63 -8.32 -5.72
N PHE A 273 9.82 -7.78 -5.92
CA PHE A 273 9.97 -6.63 -6.77
C PHE A 273 9.72 -6.99 -8.23
N TYR A 274 9.25 -6.02 -9.02
CA TYR A 274 8.99 -6.21 -10.44
C TYR A 274 10.24 -6.72 -11.17
N GLY A 275 10.06 -7.73 -12.02
CA GLY A 275 11.11 -8.29 -12.85
C GLY A 275 12.01 -9.33 -12.16
N GLU A 276 11.74 -9.72 -10.92
CA GLU A 276 12.48 -10.78 -10.21
C GLU A 276 12.04 -12.19 -10.64
N HIS A 277 12.04 -12.45 -11.97
CA HIS A 277 11.61 -13.73 -12.54
C HIS A 277 12.42 -14.93 -12.04
N SER A 278 13.71 -14.75 -11.75
CA SER A 278 14.56 -15.80 -11.15
C SER A 278 14.12 -16.19 -9.73
N ARG A 279 13.34 -15.33 -9.06
CA ARG A 279 12.73 -15.58 -7.75
C ARG A 279 11.28 -16.07 -7.84
N GLY A 280 10.74 -16.22 -9.06
CA GLY A 280 9.39 -16.70 -9.29
C GLY A 280 8.33 -15.63 -9.54
N ALA A 281 8.73 -14.38 -9.75
CA ALA A 281 7.82 -13.30 -10.14
C ALA A 281 7.04 -13.65 -11.41
N TYR A 282 5.69 -13.52 -11.39
CA TYR A 282 4.85 -14.01 -12.49
C TYR A 282 3.59 -13.20 -12.76
N LEU A 283 3.31 -12.18 -11.96
CA LEU A 283 2.13 -11.35 -12.16
C LEU A 283 2.26 -10.48 -13.43
N PRO A 284 1.14 -10.12 -14.08
CA PRO A 284 1.13 -9.31 -15.29
C PRO A 284 1.41 -7.82 -15.01
N VAL A 285 2.37 -7.53 -14.12
CA VAL A 285 2.69 -6.19 -13.62
C VAL A 285 3.01 -5.22 -14.76
N ARG A 286 3.78 -5.65 -15.77
CA ARG A 286 4.12 -4.78 -16.91
C ARG A 286 2.87 -4.26 -17.61
N HIS A 287 1.87 -5.11 -17.83
CA HIS A 287 0.63 -4.73 -18.51
C HIS A 287 -0.16 -3.73 -17.66
N ILE A 288 -0.31 -4.01 -16.37
CA ILE A 288 -1.03 -3.14 -15.41
C ILE A 288 -0.33 -1.78 -15.32
N ALA A 289 0.99 -1.78 -15.12
CA ALA A 289 1.80 -0.57 -15.05
C ALA A 289 1.73 0.27 -16.34
N ALA A 290 1.89 -0.37 -17.51
CA ALA A 290 1.75 0.32 -18.79
C ALA A 290 0.36 0.96 -18.97
N THR A 291 -0.70 0.31 -18.51
CA THR A 291 -2.05 0.87 -18.54
C THR A 291 -2.16 2.12 -17.67
N ILE A 292 -1.61 2.08 -16.44
CA ILE A 292 -1.67 3.21 -15.50
C ILE A 292 -0.80 4.37 -15.98
N PHE A 293 0.45 4.10 -16.34
CA PHE A 293 1.41 5.16 -16.67
C PHE A 293 1.24 5.71 -18.08
N ASN A 294 1.16 4.83 -19.09
CA ASN A 294 1.10 5.26 -20.48
C ASN A 294 -0.34 5.44 -20.96
N GLY A 295 -1.25 4.59 -20.50
CA GLY A 295 -2.66 4.65 -20.89
C GLY A 295 -3.41 5.79 -20.22
N LEU A 296 -3.38 5.89 -18.90
CA LEU A 296 -4.01 6.98 -18.14
C LEU A 296 -3.14 8.23 -18.05
N GLY A 297 -1.82 8.10 -18.30
CA GLY A 297 -0.88 9.22 -18.16
C GLY A 297 -0.59 9.59 -16.69
N PHE A 298 -0.64 8.65 -15.77
CA PHE A 298 -0.35 8.94 -14.37
C PHE A 298 1.10 9.40 -14.18
N GLU A 299 1.25 10.51 -13.49
CA GLU A 299 2.52 11.05 -13.01
C GLU A 299 2.44 11.28 -11.50
N GLY A 300 3.50 10.97 -10.77
CA GLY A 300 3.50 11.11 -9.31
C GLY A 300 4.34 10.06 -8.58
N TRP A 301 3.98 9.77 -7.35
CA TRP A 301 4.69 8.79 -6.52
C TRP A 301 4.40 7.36 -6.98
N VAL A 302 5.47 6.62 -7.21
CA VAL A 302 5.46 5.18 -7.49
C VAL A 302 6.22 4.50 -6.37
N SER A 303 5.50 3.78 -5.53
CA SER A 303 6.07 3.15 -4.35
C SER A 303 6.23 1.65 -4.54
N LEU A 304 7.30 1.10 -3.96
CA LEU A 304 7.57 -0.33 -3.95
C LEU A 304 7.16 -0.91 -2.59
N GLU A 305 5.94 -1.45 -2.52
CA GLU A 305 5.39 -2.00 -1.28
C GLU A 305 5.65 -3.51 -1.17
N LEU A 306 6.90 -3.86 -0.89
CA LEU A 306 7.28 -5.26 -0.67
C LEU A 306 6.74 -5.78 0.67
N PHE A 307 6.09 -6.94 0.62
CA PHE A 307 5.79 -7.78 1.78
C PHE A 307 6.39 -9.17 1.55
N ASN A 308 7.53 -9.45 2.16
CA ASN A 308 8.25 -10.69 1.94
C ASN A 308 8.80 -11.24 3.25
N LYS A 309 8.83 -12.56 3.39
CA LYS A 309 9.39 -13.22 4.58
C LYS A 309 10.83 -12.75 4.91
N ARG A 310 11.60 -12.36 3.88
CA ARG A 310 12.97 -11.85 4.03
C ARG A 310 13.05 -10.62 4.94
N MET A 311 12.00 -9.79 5.01
CA MET A 311 11.97 -8.59 5.84
C MET A 311 12.08 -8.89 7.35
N GLY A 312 11.70 -10.09 7.77
CA GLY A 312 11.78 -10.57 9.15
C GLY A 312 13.10 -11.26 9.51
N ASP A 313 14.02 -11.41 8.59
CA ASP A 313 15.33 -11.98 8.87
C ASP A 313 16.23 -10.97 9.61
N ARG A 314 16.89 -11.42 10.67
CA ARG A 314 17.72 -10.57 11.54
C ARG A 314 19.10 -10.21 10.97
N ASN A 315 19.44 -10.71 9.78
CA ASN A 315 20.70 -10.35 9.13
C ASN A 315 20.71 -8.83 8.83
N HIS A 316 21.70 -8.14 9.34
CA HIS A 316 21.85 -6.68 9.21
C HIS A 316 21.97 -6.18 7.75
N GLU A 317 22.31 -7.05 6.81
CA GLU A 317 22.36 -6.74 5.37
C GLU A 317 20.98 -6.69 4.70
N VAL A 318 19.88 -7.09 5.38
CA VAL A 318 18.55 -7.14 4.80
C VAL A 318 18.09 -5.79 4.26
N PRO A 319 18.22 -4.66 4.98
CA PRO A 319 17.83 -3.35 4.45
C PRO A 319 18.59 -2.97 3.18
N GLU A 320 19.90 -3.19 3.16
CA GLU A 320 20.74 -2.91 1.98
C GLU A 320 20.37 -3.81 0.80
N GLU A 321 20.17 -5.12 1.03
CA GLU A 321 19.71 -6.07 0.02
C GLU A 321 18.40 -5.62 -0.61
N LEU A 322 17.41 -5.29 0.23
CA LEU A 322 16.06 -4.97 -0.23
C LEU A 322 16.02 -3.61 -0.95
N ALA A 323 16.72 -2.59 -0.43
CA ALA A 323 16.82 -1.29 -1.08
C ALA A 323 17.45 -1.41 -2.48
N ARG A 324 18.55 -2.12 -2.60
CA ARG A 324 19.23 -2.37 -3.89
C ARG A 324 18.36 -3.13 -4.86
N ARG A 325 17.68 -4.21 -4.43
CA ARG A 325 16.77 -4.99 -5.27
C ARG A 325 15.61 -4.13 -5.80
N GLY A 326 15.01 -3.31 -4.95
CA GLY A 326 13.96 -2.40 -5.35
C GLY A 326 14.44 -1.35 -6.35
N ALA A 327 15.62 -0.75 -6.15
CA ALA A 327 16.22 0.19 -7.10
C ALA A 327 16.48 -0.45 -8.47
N MET A 328 16.97 -1.70 -8.50
CA MET A 328 17.13 -2.45 -9.76
C MET A 328 15.79 -2.72 -10.44
N SER A 329 14.76 -3.05 -9.65
CA SER A 329 13.39 -3.23 -10.14
C SER A 329 12.84 -1.94 -10.75
N TRP A 330 13.06 -0.80 -10.07
CA TRP A 330 12.68 0.51 -10.59
C TRP A 330 13.32 0.82 -11.95
N ALA A 331 14.63 0.67 -12.06
CA ALA A 331 15.35 0.89 -13.32
C ALA A 331 14.81 -0.01 -14.45
N LYS A 332 14.45 -1.26 -14.13
CA LYS A 332 13.81 -2.17 -15.08
C LYS A 332 12.40 -1.70 -15.45
N LEU A 333 11.58 -1.28 -14.48
CA LEU A 333 10.23 -0.79 -14.73
C LEU A 333 10.26 0.45 -15.63
N VAL A 334 11.13 1.41 -15.32
CA VAL A 334 11.33 2.64 -16.12
C VAL A 334 11.60 2.29 -17.57
N LYS A 335 12.51 1.35 -17.82
CA LYS A 335 12.85 0.90 -19.16
C LYS A 335 11.70 0.16 -19.85
N ASP A 336 11.07 -0.82 -19.16
CA ASP A 336 10.09 -1.72 -19.76
C ASP A 336 8.73 -1.04 -20.06
N VAL A 337 8.44 0.06 -19.35
CA VAL A 337 7.19 0.83 -19.45
C VAL A 337 7.43 2.24 -19.98
N GLU A 338 8.71 2.59 -20.27
CA GLU A 338 9.10 3.91 -20.79
C GLU A 338 8.59 5.07 -19.91
N LEU A 339 8.78 4.94 -18.57
CA LEU A 339 8.34 5.95 -17.62
C LEU A 339 9.13 7.26 -17.78
N ARG A 340 8.41 8.38 -17.70
CA ARG A 340 9.03 9.69 -17.51
C ARG A 340 9.34 9.88 -16.03
N VAL A 341 10.62 9.89 -15.68
CA VAL A 341 11.10 10.08 -14.31
C VAL A 341 11.67 11.48 -14.10
N GLU A 342 11.65 11.99 -12.88
CA GLU A 342 12.44 13.18 -12.55
C GLU A 342 13.94 12.82 -12.71
N ASP A 343 14.68 13.67 -13.43
CA ASP A 343 16.11 13.51 -13.64
C ASP A 343 16.82 13.49 -12.28
N GLU A 344 17.80 12.60 -12.13
CA GLU A 344 18.73 12.61 -11.02
C GLU A 344 19.55 13.90 -11.09
N PHE A 345 19.43 14.76 -10.06
CA PHE A 345 20.33 15.90 -9.88
C PHE A 345 21.56 15.49 -9.08
#